data_7a60b1449053d8633c7dd90b6af9d686
#
_entry.id   7a60b1449053d8633c7dd90b6af9d686
#
_cell.length_a   1.000
_cell.length_b   1.000
_cell.length_c   1.000
_cell.angle_alpha   90.00
_cell.angle_beta   90.00
_cell.angle_gamma   90.00
#
_symmetry.space_group_name_H-M   'P 1'
#
loop_
_entity.id
_entity.type
_entity.pdbx_description
1 polymer ?
#
loop_
_entity_poly.entity_id
_entity_poly.type
_entity_poly.pdbx_seq_one_letter_code
_entity_poly.pdbx_strand_id
1 'polypeptide(L)'
;MTADGTILAERAAEAGILNIQNGAFADALEDMAGDWLAADSAMPIVASGMIGSRQGWTEVPYLELPTAAADLTLYAHAGFQRTIHFVPGLALRDKDGVPDVMRGEETQIFGASADGMYLLPGSHSKWALVEAGRITWFATFMTGELFAALKDHTILGRMMSGSGNDDAAFARGAKYGFGG
;
A
#
# COMPACT_ATOMS: atom_id res chain seq x y z
N MET A 1 15.44 9.69 7.21
CA MET A 1 15.81 8.41 7.86
C MET A 1 17.30 8.22 7.72
N THR A 2 17.96 7.73 8.74
CA THR A 2 19.40 7.40 8.72
C THR A 2 19.66 6.02 8.09
N ALA A 3 20.92 5.68 7.81
CA ALA A 3 21.27 4.39 7.21
C ALA A 3 20.92 3.17 8.11
N ASP A 4 20.80 3.37 9.42
CA ASP A 4 20.39 2.34 10.39
C ASP A 4 18.85 2.25 10.55
N GLY A 5 18.09 2.99 9.76
CA GLY A 5 16.63 2.96 9.78
C GLY A 5 15.98 3.93 10.76
N THR A 6 16.72 4.75 11.48
CA THR A 6 16.14 5.73 12.42
C THR A 6 15.36 6.80 11.66
N ILE A 7 14.07 6.98 11.99
CA ILE A 7 13.21 8.02 11.42
C ILE A 7 13.60 9.36 12.02
N LEU A 8 14.03 10.30 11.18
CA LEU A 8 14.43 11.66 11.62
C LEU A 8 13.24 12.61 11.70
N ALA A 9 12.31 12.49 10.78
CA ALA A 9 11.07 13.28 10.75
C ALA A 9 9.99 12.50 9.99
N GLU A 10 8.74 12.81 10.32
CA GLU A 10 7.56 12.24 9.69
C GLU A 10 6.53 13.34 9.42
N ARG A 11 5.85 13.28 8.28
CA ARG A 11 4.70 14.12 7.92
C ARG A 11 3.61 13.27 7.31
N ALA A 12 2.37 13.61 7.60
CA ALA A 12 1.19 13.03 6.98
C ALA A 12 0.28 14.15 6.45
N ALA A 13 -0.33 13.90 5.30
CA ALA A 13 -1.33 14.78 4.71
C ALA A 13 -2.40 13.96 3.97
N GLU A 14 -3.57 14.55 3.76
CA GLU A 14 -4.63 13.97 2.93
C GLU A 14 -4.31 14.14 1.42
N ALA A 15 -3.09 13.81 1.03
CA ALA A 15 -2.56 13.94 -0.32
C ALA A 15 -2.44 12.58 -1.04
N GLY A 16 -3.41 11.67 -0.79
CA GLY A 16 -3.51 10.42 -1.53
C GLY A 16 -3.78 10.67 -3.02
N ILE A 17 -3.49 9.70 -3.89
CA ILE A 17 -3.58 9.86 -5.36
C ILE A 17 -4.96 10.33 -5.85
N LEU A 18 -6.03 10.02 -5.13
CA LEU A 18 -7.39 10.46 -5.47
C LEU A 18 -7.64 11.94 -5.13
N ASN A 19 -6.81 12.53 -4.27
CA ASN A 19 -6.93 13.93 -3.85
C ASN A 19 -6.02 14.85 -4.66
N ILE A 20 -5.08 14.31 -5.44
CA ILE A 20 -4.20 15.09 -6.32
C ILE A 20 -4.93 15.36 -7.64
N GLN A 21 -5.24 16.62 -7.89
CA GLN A 21 -5.90 17.05 -9.11
C GLN A 21 -4.90 17.34 -10.23
N ASN A 22 -5.30 17.09 -11.47
CA ASN A 22 -4.55 17.45 -12.67
C ASN A 22 -3.10 16.91 -12.72
N GLY A 23 -2.79 15.86 -11.98
CA GLY A 23 -1.44 15.30 -11.95
C GLY A 23 -0.40 16.17 -11.23
N ALA A 24 -0.82 17.07 -10.33
CA ALA A 24 0.06 17.97 -9.57
C ALA A 24 0.87 17.25 -8.45
N PHE A 25 1.42 16.07 -8.76
CA PHE A 25 2.20 15.27 -7.81
C PHE A 25 3.51 15.94 -7.39
N ALA A 26 4.14 16.68 -8.32
CA ALA A 26 5.37 17.41 -8.05
C ALA A 26 5.14 18.52 -7.01
N ASP A 27 4.04 19.28 -7.17
CA ASP A 27 3.68 20.35 -6.24
C ASP A 27 3.33 19.76 -4.86
N ALA A 28 2.59 18.66 -4.81
CA ALA A 28 2.28 17.97 -3.56
C ALA A 28 3.53 17.44 -2.84
N LEU A 29 4.53 16.95 -3.55
CA LEU A 29 5.80 16.55 -2.95
C LEU A 29 6.58 17.76 -2.43
N GLU A 30 6.60 18.86 -3.18
CA GLU A 30 7.26 20.11 -2.76
C GLU A 30 6.61 20.68 -1.51
N ASP A 31 5.28 20.72 -1.46
CA ASP A 31 4.52 21.19 -0.30
C ASP A 31 4.77 20.33 0.94
N MET A 32 4.91 19.01 0.77
CA MET A 32 5.11 18.09 1.88
C MET A 32 6.55 18.01 2.37
N ALA A 33 7.53 18.10 1.50
CA ALA A 33 8.92 17.76 1.80
C ALA A 33 9.95 18.74 1.23
N GLY A 34 9.54 19.85 0.61
CA GLY A 34 10.43 20.80 -0.06
C GLY A 34 11.52 21.34 0.87
N ASP A 35 11.23 21.61 2.14
CA ASP A 35 12.22 22.04 3.13
C ASP A 35 13.26 20.94 3.43
N TRP A 36 12.86 19.67 3.48
CA TRP A 36 13.81 18.55 3.64
C TRP A 36 14.69 18.38 2.40
N LEU A 37 14.07 18.50 1.22
CA LEU A 37 14.76 18.40 -0.06
C LEU A 37 15.76 19.56 -0.26
N ALA A 38 15.42 20.76 0.21
CA ALA A 38 16.31 21.92 0.18
C ALA A 38 17.47 21.79 1.18
N ALA A 39 17.23 21.17 2.34
CA ALA A 39 18.26 20.98 3.37
C ALA A 39 19.36 19.99 2.97
N ASP A 40 19.03 18.97 2.16
CA ASP A 40 20.00 17.99 1.67
C ASP A 40 19.71 17.63 0.20
N SER A 41 20.50 18.20 -0.69
CA SER A 41 20.40 17.96 -2.14
C SER A 41 20.80 16.54 -2.56
N ALA A 42 21.51 15.79 -1.72
CA ALA A 42 21.93 14.41 -1.99
C ALA A 42 20.96 13.34 -1.45
N MET A 43 19.98 13.74 -0.62
CA MET A 43 19.01 12.81 -0.04
C MET A 43 18.21 12.10 -1.14
N PRO A 44 18.20 10.75 -1.20
CA PRO A 44 17.41 10.03 -2.19
C PRO A 44 15.91 10.16 -1.92
N ILE A 45 15.12 10.19 -2.98
CA ILE A 45 13.66 10.16 -2.91
C ILE A 45 13.20 8.77 -3.35
N VAL A 46 12.55 8.05 -2.45
CA VAL A 46 11.94 6.74 -2.74
C VAL A 46 10.44 6.85 -2.53
N ALA A 47 9.67 6.43 -3.52
CA ALA A 47 8.21 6.44 -3.50
C ALA A 47 7.66 5.01 -3.62
N SER A 48 6.76 4.63 -2.73
CA SER A 48 6.11 3.32 -2.71
C SER A 48 4.58 3.48 -2.66
N GLY A 49 3.86 2.46 -3.09
CA GLY A 49 2.41 2.42 -3.08
C GLY A 49 1.76 2.95 -4.36
N MET A 50 0.52 3.37 -4.25
CA MET A 50 -0.34 3.73 -5.39
C MET A 50 0.19 4.90 -6.25
N ILE A 51 1.16 5.65 -5.74
CA ILE A 51 1.84 6.71 -6.51
C ILE A 51 2.55 6.15 -7.76
N GLY A 52 2.95 4.88 -7.76
CA GLY A 52 3.54 4.15 -8.89
C GLY A 52 2.52 3.38 -9.75
N SER A 53 1.23 3.58 -9.56
CA SER A 53 0.18 2.95 -10.35
C SER A 53 -0.15 3.77 -11.59
N ARG A 54 -0.98 3.20 -12.49
CA ARG A 54 -1.50 3.89 -13.67
C ARG A 54 -2.24 5.19 -13.35
N GLN A 55 -2.82 5.29 -12.16
CA GLN A 55 -3.52 6.49 -11.67
C GLN A 55 -2.61 7.41 -10.86
N GLY A 56 -1.37 7.00 -10.59
CA GLY A 56 -0.39 7.77 -9.84
C GLY A 56 0.46 8.68 -10.70
N TRP A 57 1.61 9.06 -10.18
CA TRP A 57 2.54 9.97 -10.87
C TRP A 57 3.17 9.34 -12.12
N THR A 58 3.58 8.07 -12.02
CA THR A 58 4.12 7.30 -13.15
C THR A 58 3.74 5.84 -13.02
N GLU A 59 3.45 5.19 -14.13
CA GLU A 59 3.13 3.77 -14.12
C GLU A 59 4.43 2.96 -14.06
N VAL A 60 4.60 2.21 -12.98
CA VAL A 60 5.73 1.32 -12.76
C VAL A 60 5.28 -0.13 -12.99
N PRO A 61 6.01 -0.92 -13.77
CA PRO A 61 5.69 -2.33 -13.98
C PRO A 61 5.63 -3.11 -12.67
N TYR A 62 4.87 -4.21 -12.66
CA TYR A 62 4.89 -5.19 -11.59
C TYR A 62 5.99 -6.21 -11.79
N LEU A 63 6.53 -6.74 -10.70
CA LEU A 63 7.38 -7.92 -10.71
C LEU A 63 6.55 -9.16 -10.40
N GLU A 64 6.84 -10.24 -11.09
CA GLU A 64 6.16 -11.52 -10.88
C GLU A 64 6.77 -12.26 -9.67
N LEU A 65 5.93 -13.01 -8.95
CA LEU A 65 6.38 -13.87 -7.86
C LEU A 65 7.09 -15.14 -8.38
N PRO A 66 8.01 -15.73 -7.58
CA PRO A 66 8.46 -15.31 -6.24
C PRO A 66 9.52 -14.21 -6.28
N THR A 67 9.40 -13.19 -5.42
CA THR A 67 10.26 -12.01 -5.40
C THR A 67 10.86 -11.79 -4.01
N ALA A 68 12.15 -11.47 -3.92
CA ALA A 68 12.83 -11.02 -2.72
C ALA A 68 13.07 -9.50 -2.75
N ALA A 69 13.38 -8.90 -1.60
CA ALA A 69 13.73 -7.48 -1.52
C ALA A 69 14.90 -7.11 -2.45
N ALA A 70 15.88 -8.00 -2.60
CA ALA A 70 17.03 -7.79 -3.48
C ALA A 70 16.69 -7.80 -4.98
N ASP A 71 15.54 -8.36 -5.36
CA ASP A 71 15.06 -8.37 -6.74
C ASP A 71 14.35 -7.08 -7.15
N LEU A 72 14.02 -6.20 -6.16
CA LEU A 72 13.32 -4.94 -6.40
C LEU A 72 14.25 -3.97 -7.15
N THR A 73 14.07 -3.87 -8.46
CA THR A 73 14.71 -2.84 -9.26
C THR A 73 13.88 -1.58 -9.21
N LEU A 74 14.38 -0.54 -8.54
CA LEU A 74 13.69 0.74 -8.45
C LEU A 74 13.60 1.42 -9.82
N TYR A 75 12.42 1.91 -10.16
CA TYR A 75 12.17 2.65 -11.39
C TYR A 75 12.53 4.12 -11.20
N ALA A 76 13.55 4.60 -11.93
CA ALA A 76 13.98 5.99 -11.87
C ALA A 76 13.09 6.88 -12.74
N HIS A 77 12.54 7.94 -12.16
CA HIS A 77 11.70 8.94 -12.83
C HIS A 77 12.32 10.32 -12.70
N ALA A 78 12.50 11.00 -13.83
CA ALA A 78 13.14 12.31 -13.91
C ALA A 78 12.14 13.49 -13.98
N GLY A 79 10.87 13.25 -13.68
CA GLY A 79 9.78 14.24 -13.79
C GLY A 79 9.69 15.26 -12.64
N PHE A 80 10.75 15.40 -11.84
CA PHE A 80 10.86 16.36 -10.76
C PHE A 80 12.24 17.02 -10.78
N GLN A 81 12.52 17.98 -9.90
CA GLN A 81 13.84 18.63 -9.77
C GLN A 81 14.99 17.63 -9.54
N ARG A 82 14.65 16.44 -9.01
CA ARG A 82 15.58 15.34 -8.71
C ARG A 82 14.96 14.02 -9.15
N THR A 83 15.79 13.01 -9.33
CA THR A 83 15.31 11.66 -9.62
C THR A 83 14.53 11.10 -8.45
N ILE A 84 13.33 10.60 -8.72
CA ILE A 84 12.52 9.84 -7.78
C ILE A 84 12.62 8.37 -8.14
N HIS A 85 12.84 7.53 -7.13
CA HIS A 85 12.92 6.08 -7.28
C HIS A 85 11.62 5.44 -6.81
N PHE A 86 10.86 4.87 -7.74
CA PHE A 86 9.60 4.20 -7.43
C PHE A 86 9.82 2.72 -7.18
N VAL A 87 9.20 2.22 -6.12
CA VAL A 87 9.18 0.78 -5.81
C VAL A 87 8.15 0.11 -6.71
N PRO A 88 8.51 -0.98 -7.43
CA PRO A 88 7.55 -1.74 -8.22
C PRO A 88 6.60 -2.51 -7.32
N GLY A 89 5.34 -2.64 -7.73
CA GLY A 89 4.41 -3.57 -7.10
C GLY A 89 4.71 -5.02 -7.50
N LEU A 90 4.00 -5.96 -6.91
CA LEU A 90 4.10 -7.38 -7.22
C LEU A 90 2.82 -7.90 -7.86
N ALA A 91 2.98 -8.87 -8.77
CA ALA A 91 1.89 -9.58 -9.43
C ALA A 91 2.02 -11.08 -9.20
N LEU A 92 0.86 -11.71 -9.07
CA LEU A 92 0.70 -13.17 -9.05
C LEU A 92 -0.38 -13.53 -10.06
N ARG A 93 -0.19 -14.61 -10.80
CA ARG A 93 -1.26 -15.28 -11.55
C ARG A 93 -1.58 -16.60 -10.90
N ASP A 94 -2.86 -16.84 -10.67
CA ASP A 94 -3.29 -18.14 -10.16
C ASP A 94 -3.19 -19.24 -11.26
N LYS A 95 -3.54 -20.46 -10.90
CA LYS A 95 -3.52 -21.62 -11.82
C LYS A 95 -4.44 -21.44 -13.05
N ASP A 96 -5.43 -20.56 -12.97
CA ASP A 96 -6.38 -20.27 -14.04
C ASP A 96 -5.97 -18.99 -14.82
N GLY A 97 -4.80 -18.40 -14.48
CA GLY A 97 -4.24 -17.21 -15.12
C GLY A 97 -4.87 -15.89 -14.65
N VAL A 98 -5.71 -15.93 -13.61
CA VAL A 98 -6.32 -14.73 -13.05
C VAL A 98 -5.25 -13.94 -12.29
N PRO A 99 -5.06 -12.64 -12.61
CA PRO A 99 -4.05 -11.84 -11.95
C PRO A 99 -4.54 -11.33 -10.61
N ASP A 100 -3.64 -11.33 -9.63
CA ASP A 100 -3.74 -10.56 -8.40
C ASP A 100 -2.53 -9.65 -8.28
N VAL A 101 -2.67 -8.46 -7.70
CA VAL A 101 -1.60 -7.48 -7.60
C VAL A 101 -1.57 -6.83 -6.21
N MET A 102 -0.37 -6.46 -5.77
CA MET A 102 -0.19 -5.57 -4.63
C MET A 102 0.75 -4.43 -4.98
N ARG A 103 0.56 -3.27 -4.34
CA ARG A 103 1.44 -2.11 -4.53
C ARG A 103 1.47 -1.26 -3.26
N GLY A 104 2.61 -1.35 -2.57
CA GLY A 104 2.86 -0.72 -1.28
C GLY A 104 3.00 -1.74 -0.15
N GLU A 105 2.20 -2.80 -0.16
CA GLU A 105 2.26 -3.86 0.84
C GLU A 105 3.58 -4.64 0.78
N GLU A 106 4.15 -4.84 -0.42
CA GLU A 106 5.47 -5.46 -0.59
C GLU A 106 6.56 -4.73 0.18
N THR A 107 6.49 -3.40 0.21
CA THR A 107 7.47 -2.57 0.95
C THR A 107 7.35 -2.81 2.46
N GLN A 108 6.13 -2.93 2.98
CA GLN A 108 5.87 -3.22 4.39
C GLN A 108 6.34 -4.63 4.77
N ILE A 109 6.03 -5.63 3.93
CA ILE A 109 6.42 -7.02 4.16
C ILE A 109 7.93 -7.17 4.19
N PHE A 110 8.64 -6.63 3.19
CA PHE A 110 10.11 -6.69 3.15
C PHE A 110 10.76 -5.90 4.30
N GLY A 111 10.13 -4.81 4.75
CA GLY A 111 10.57 -4.06 5.92
C GLY A 111 10.48 -4.85 7.22
N ALA A 112 9.52 -5.76 7.34
CA ALA A 112 9.38 -6.64 8.51
C ALA A 112 10.41 -7.79 8.55
N SER A 113 10.98 -8.16 7.39
CA SER A 113 12.15 -9.05 7.23
C SER A 113 12.06 -10.44 7.89
N ALA A 114 10.87 -11.01 8.06
CA ALA A 114 10.67 -12.32 8.65
C ALA A 114 9.90 -13.25 7.71
N ASP A 115 10.22 -14.55 7.75
CA ASP A 115 9.41 -15.57 7.09
C ASP A 115 8.08 -15.78 7.84
N GLY A 116 7.02 -16.11 7.12
CA GLY A 116 5.72 -16.39 7.68
C GLY A 116 4.56 -15.83 6.87
N MET A 117 3.37 -15.93 7.45
CA MET A 117 2.14 -15.38 6.87
C MET A 117 1.92 -13.96 7.37
N TYR A 118 1.78 -13.02 6.45
CA TYR A 118 1.45 -11.64 6.71
C TYR A 118 -0.02 -11.37 6.40
N LEU A 119 -0.69 -10.66 7.31
CA LEU A 119 -2.01 -10.11 7.08
C LEU A 119 -1.94 -8.58 7.16
N LEU A 120 -2.23 -7.92 6.07
CA LEU A 120 -2.27 -6.46 5.95
C LEU A 120 -3.72 -6.01 5.74
N PRO A 121 -4.45 -5.64 6.81
CA PRO A 121 -5.81 -5.15 6.71
C PRO A 121 -5.86 -3.81 5.97
N GLY A 122 -6.93 -3.61 5.18
CA GLY A 122 -7.13 -2.37 4.44
C GLY A 122 -8.48 -2.34 3.75
N SER A 123 -8.66 -1.43 2.79
CA SER A 123 -9.78 -1.48 1.85
C SER A 123 -9.77 -2.82 1.10
N HIS A 124 -8.61 -3.24 0.65
CA HIS A 124 -8.28 -4.54 0.10
C HIS A 124 -7.25 -5.21 1.02
N SER A 125 -7.68 -6.13 1.85
CA SER A 125 -6.78 -6.86 2.74
C SER A 125 -5.92 -7.84 1.95
N LYS A 126 -4.61 -7.86 2.24
CA LYS A 126 -3.66 -8.81 1.65
C LYS A 126 -3.29 -9.89 2.65
N TRP A 127 -3.29 -11.12 2.19
CA TRP A 127 -2.65 -12.24 2.86
C TRP A 127 -1.45 -12.64 2.01
N ALA A 128 -0.24 -12.63 2.58
CA ALA A 128 0.97 -12.91 1.84
C ALA A 128 1.85 -13.91 2.59
N LEU A 129 2.45 -14.84 1.86
CA LEU A 129 3.38 -15.83 2.40
C LEU A 129 4.80 -15.45 2.03
N VAL A 130 5.68 -15.39 3.05
CA VAL A 130 7.12 -15.19 2.89
C VAL A 130 7.84 -16.47 3.28
N GLU A 131 8.68 -16.97 2.38
CA GLU A 131 9.50 -18.17 2.57
C GLU A 131 10.93 -17.90 2.06
N ALA A 132 11.90 -18.15 2.90
CA ALA A 132 13.31 -17.91 2.61
C ALA A 132 13.56 -16.45 2.13
N GLY A 133 12.92 -15.49 2.77
CA GLY A 133 13.03 -14.06 2.46
C GLY A 133 12.39 -13.62 1.14
N ARG A 134 11.56 -14.45 0.53
CA ARG A 134 10.83 -14.19 -0.72
C ARG A 134 9.33 -14.20 -0.48
N ILE A 135 8.60 -13.24 -1.05
CA ILE A 135 7.15 -13.36 -1.15
C ILE A 135 6.87 -14.41 -2.24
N THR A 136 6.28 -15.53 -1.84
CA THR A 136 6.01 -16.66 -2.72
C THR A 136 4.55 -16.74 -3.17
N TRP A 137 3.66 -16.15 -2.40
CA TRP A 137 2.23 -16.15 -2.67
C TRP A 137 1.54 -14.99 -1.97
N PHE A 138 0.44 -14.52 -2.54
CA PHE A 138 -0.52 -13.67 -1.84
C PHE A 138 -1.95 -13.82 -2.41
N ALA A 139 -2.93 -13.34 -1.63
CA ALA A 139 -4.31 -13.21 -2.05
C ALA A 139 -4.92 -11.91 -1.54
N THR A 140 -5.76 -11.30 -2.35
CA THR A 140 -6.47 -10.07 -2.03
C THR A 140 -7.94 -10.34 -1.69
N PHE A 141 -8.41 -9.74 -0.61
CA PHE A 141 -9.80 -9.78 -0.18
C PHE A 141 -10.36 -8.37 -0.05
N MET A 142 -11.42 -8.07 -0.77
CA MET A 142 -12.14 -6.79 -0.66
C MET A 142 -12.89 -6.75 0.67
N THR A 143 -12.25 -6.20 1.71
CA THR A 143 -12.82 -6.15 3.06
C THR A 143 -13.31 -4.76 3.41
N GLY A 144 -12.44 -3.79 3.60
CA GLY A 144 -12.83 -2.44 4.00
C GLY A 144 -13.67 -1.72 2.95
N GLU A 145 -13.38 -1.89 1.66
CA GLU A 145 -14.18 -1.29 0.59
C GLU A 145 -15.59 -1.89 0.53
N LEU A 146 -15.71 -3.22 0.63
CA LEU A 146 -17.02 -3.86 0.67
C LEU A 146 -17.82 -3.42 1.90
N PHE A 147 -17.18 -3.33 3.07
CA PHE A 147 -17.82 -2.81 4.27
C PHE A 147 -18.31 -1.37 4.07
N ALA A 148 -17.49 -0.49 3.51
CA ALA A 148 -17.87 0.89 3.24
C ALA A 148 -19.06 0.97 2.25
N ALA A 149 -18.99 0.21 1.16
CA ALA A 149 -20.07 0.15 0.18
C ALA A 149 -21.40 -0.33 0.79
N LEU A 150 -21.37 -1.38 1.61
CA LEU A 150 -22.55 -1.89 2.30
C LEU A 150 -23.09 -0.88 3.32
N LYS A 151 -22.21 -0.23 4.07
CA LYS A 151 -22.58 0.77 5.06
C LYS A 151 -23.18 2.03 4.44
N ASP A 152 -22.53 2.57 3.41
CA ASP A 152 -22.84 3.92 2.92
C ASP A 152 -23.89 3.91 1.79
N HIS A 153 -24.03 2.78 1.08
CA HIS A 153 -24.88 2.71 -0.12
C HIS A 153 -25.97 1.64 -0.08
N THR A 154 -26.19 0.96 1.07
CA THR A 154 -27.25 -0.06 1.17
C THR A 154 -28.18 0.16 2.36
N ILE A 155 -29.29 -0.62 2.38
CA ILE A 155 -30.23 -0.62 3.51
C ILE A 155 -29.58 -1.08 4.82
N LEU A 156 -28.50 -1.86 4.75
CA LEU A 156 -27.80 -2.37 5.95
C LEU A 156 -27.21 -1.22 6.77
N GLY A 157 -26.64 -0.22 6.12
CA GLY A 157 -26.09 0.94 6.78
C GLY A 157 -27.12 1.81 7.51
N ARG A 158 -28.36 1.82 7.02
CA ARG A 158 -29.48 2.57 7.67
C ARG A 158 -29.83 2.02 9.05
N MET A 159 -29.49 0.76 9.31
CA MET A 159 -29.72 0.08 10.59
C MET A 159 -28.56 0.20 11.55
N MET A 160 -27.44 0.75 11.10
CA MET A 160 -26.25 0.97 11.92
C MET A 160 -26.45 2.27 12.73
N SER A 161 -26.67 2.13 14.02
CA SER A 161 -26.80 3.26 14.95
C SER A 161 -25.53 3.36 15.80
N GLY A 162 -24.93 4.57 15.85
CA GLY A 162 -23.78 4.87 16.68
C GLY A 162 -22.48 5.08 15.87
N SER A 163 -21.59 5.87 16.44
CA SER A 163 -20.28 6.25 15.85
C SER A 163 -19.09 5.56 16.54
N GLY A 164 -19.32 4.54 17.37
CA GLY A 164 -18.29 3.87 18.16
C GLY A 164 -17.94 2.48 17.64
N ASN A 165 -16.72 2.05 17.95
CA ASN A 165 -16.34 0.64 17.80
C ASN A 165 -16.99 -0.17 18.94
N ASP A 166 -17.74 -1.21 18.59
CA ASP A 166 -18.23 -2.23 19.52
C ASP A 166 -17.52 -3.56 19.22
N ASP A 167 -16.39 -3.76 19.89
CA ASP A 167 -15.55 -4.96 19.69
C ASP A 167 -16.33 -6.25 20.04
N ALA A 168 -17.26 -6.19 20.99
CA ALA A 168 -18.09 -7.33 21.34
C ALA A 168 -19.10 -7.66 20.25
N ALA A 169 -19.71 -6.64 19.62
CA ALA A 169 -20.59 -6.82 18.47
C ALA A 169 -19.81 -7.34 17.25
N PHE A 170 -18.61 -6.81 17.01
CA PHE A 170 -17.72 -7.30 15.96
C PHE A 170 -17.37 -8.79 16.17
N ALA A 171 -16.94 -9.16 17.37
CA ALA A 171 -16.61 -10.55 17.69
C ALA A 171 -17.81 -11.49 17.53
N ARG A 172 -19.03 -11.06 17.93
CA ARG A 172 -20.26 -11.83 17.68
C ARG A 172 -20.52 -12.00 16.18
N GLY A 173 -20.42 -10.93 15.41
CA GLY A 173 -20.62 -10.95 13.94
C GLY A 173 -19.62 -11.88 13.26
N ALA A 174 -18.34 -11.78 13.59
CA ALA A 174 -17.29 -12.66 13.08
C ALA A 174 -17.60 -14.14 13.39
N LYS A 175 -18.02 -14.45 14.62
CA LYS A 175 -18.40 -15.82 15.02
C LYS A 175 -19.56 -16.37 14.20
N TYR A 176 -20.56 -15.54 13.89
CA TYR A 176 -21.67 -15.93 13.01
C TYR A 176 -21.20 -16.20 11.57
N GLY A 177 -20.28 -15.38 11.06
CA GLY A 177 -19.74 -15.56 9.71
C GLY A 177 -18.87 -16.82 9.54
N PHE A 178 -18.22 -17.28 10.61
CA PHE A 178 -17.40 -18.51 10.58
C PHE A 178 -18.19 -19.79 10.94
N GLY A 179 -19.36 -19.68 11.51
CA GLY A 179 -20.13 -20.83 12.06
C GLY A 179 -21.36 -21.24 11.26
N GLY A 180 -21.53 -20.69 10.03
CA GLY A 180 -22.62 -21.02 9.12
C GLY A 180 -22.27 -22.11 8.14
#